data_b0501ea25a367a93a0f62dcd0f6d3bed
#
_entry.id   b0501ea25a367a93a0f62dcd0f6d3bed
#
_cell.length_a   1.000
_cell.length_b   1.000
_cell.length_c   1.000
_cell.angle_alpha   90.00
_cell.angle_beta   90.00
_cell.angle_gamma   90.00
#
_symmetry.space_group_name_H-M   'P 1'
#
loop_
_entity.id
_entity.type
_entity.pdbx_description
1 polymer ?
#
loop_
_entity_poly.entity_id
_entity_poly.type
_entity_poly.pdbx_seq_one_letter_code
_entity_poly.pdbx_strand_id
1 'polypeptide(L)'
;MKSANVYRNGELVGVLTRHNRNFYEFEYDELWFNNPEKPAVSLTMPKSKKRYEADHLFPFFFNLLSEGVNRKLQSRLLKIDEENYFDLLLATAQTDTIGAITLKPKN
;
A
#
# COMPACT_ATOMS: atom_id res chain seq x y z
N MET A 1 0.30 13.28 -8.44
CA MET A 1 0.81 12.54 -7.26
C MET A 1 -0.35 12.14 -6.37
N LYS A 2 -0.37 10.88 -5.93
CA LYS A 2 -1.37 10.37 -5.02
C LYS A 2 -0.70 9.65 -3.86
N SER A 3 -1.22 9.83 -2.66
CA SER A 3 -0.65 9.19 -1.47
C SER A 3 -1.73 8.47 -0.67
N ALA A 4 -1.30 7.45 0.06
CA ALA A 4 -2.16 6.70 0.95
C ALA A 4 -1.44 6.46 2.28
N ASN A 5 -2.17 6.62 3.37
CA ASN A 5 -1.68 6.21 4.68
C ASN A 5 -1.82 4.70 4.80
N VAL A 6 -0.76 4.05 5.27
CA VAL A 6 -0.72 2.60 5.48
C VAL A 6 -0.83 2.34 6.97
N TYR A 7 -1.82 1.51 7.36
CA TYR A 7 -2.07 1.18 8.76
C TYR A 7 -1.91 -0.32 8.99
N ARG A 8 -1.50 -0.67 10.19
CA ARG A 8 -1.53 -2.05 10.66
C ARG A 8 -2.29 -2.08 11.99
N ASN A 9 -3.37 -2.83 12.03
CA ASN A 9 -4.25 -2.87 13.21
C ASN A 9 -4.66 -1.47 13.68
N GLY A 10 -4.87 -0.55 12.74
CA GLY A 10 -5.28 0.81 13.04
C GLY A 10 -4.16 1.78 13.39
N GLU A 11 -2.92 1.32 13.45
CA GLU A 11 -1.76 2.20 13.72
C GLU A 11 -1.08 2.61 12.42
N LEU A 12 -0.69 3.87 12.31
CA LEU A 12 -0.02 4.38 11.12
C LEU A 12 1.39 3.80 11.00
N VAL A 13 1.64 3.10 9.90
CA VAL A 13 2.95 2.51 9.61
C VAL A 13 3.78 3.41 8.72
N GLY A 14 3.15 4.04 7.75
CA GLY A 14 3.86 4.87 6.80
C GLY A 14 2.95 5.38 5.70
N VAL A 15 3.54 5.91 4.65
CA VAL A 15 2.83 6.50 3.52
C VAL A 15 3.33 5.88 2.23
N LEU A 16 2.39 5.39 1.41
CA LEU A 16 2.65 4.91 0.07
C LEU A 16 2.25 6.00 -0.91
N THR A 17 3.18 6.42 -1.75
CA THR A 17 2.95 7.48 -2.73
C THR A 17 3.22 6.97 -4.13
N ARG A 18 2.32 7.31 -5.05
CA ARG A 18 2.55 7.16 -6.48
C ARG A 18 2.80 8.54 -7.05
N HIS A 19 4.05 8.80 -7.42
CA HIS A 19 4.43 10.09 -8.02
C HIS A 19 3.98 10.16 -9.47
N ASN A 20 4.16 9.06 -10.21
CA ASN A 20 3.69 8.91 -11.58
C ASN A 20 3.63 7.41 -11.90
N ARG A 21 3.38 7.04 -13.16
CA ARG A 21 3.22 5.64 -13.58
C ARG A 21 4.43 4.78 -13.25
N ASN A 22 5.61 5.37 -13.22
CA ASN A 22 6.87 4.64 -13.09
C ASN A 22 7.64 5.02 -11.84
N PHE A 23 6.99 5.64 -10.87
CA PHE A 23 7.67 6.04 -9.66
C PHE A 23 6.76 5.92 -8.44
N TYR A 24 7.09 4.96 -7.58
CA TYR A 24 6.40 4.70 -6.32
C TYR A 24 7.37 4.86 -5.18
N GLU A 25 6.84 5.26 -4.03
CA GLU A 25 7.65 5.47 -2.85
C GLU A 25 6.88 4.99 -1.62
N PHE A 26 7.56 4.32 -0.71
CA PHE A 26 7.03 4.02 0.61
C PHE A 26 7.97 4.57 1.65
N GLU A 27 7.44 5.38 2.56
CA GLU A 27 8.23 5.94 3.65
C GLU A 27 7.55 5.58 4.97
N TYR A 28 8.34 4.99 5.88
CA TYR A 28 7.85 4.67 7.22
C TYR A 28 7.51 5.94 7.98
N ASP A 29 6.41 5.90 8.74
CA ASP A 29 6.10 6.94 9.72
C ASP A 29 7.20 6.96 10.77
N GLU A 30 7.58 8.16 11.23
CA GLU A 30 8.71 8.31 12.13
C GLU A 30 8.52 7.57 13.45
N LEU A 31 7.32 7.64 14.02
CA LEU A 31 7.04 6.95 15.27
C LEU A 31 7.13 5.43 15.13
N TRP A 32 6.62 4.90 14.02
CA TRP A 32 6.71 3.47 13.74
C TRP A 32 8.14 3.05 13.49
N PHE A 33 8.86 3.83 12.69
CA PHE A 33 10.24 3.54 12.32
C PHE A 33 11.17 3.51 13.52
N ASN A 34 10.97 4.45 14.44
CA ASN A 34 11.85 4.60 15.61
C ASN A 34 11.48 3.68 16.76
N ASN A 35 10.38 2.95 16.69
CA ASN A 35 9.97 2.04 17.75
C ASN A 35 10.49 0.62 17.46
N PRO A 36 11.47 0.13 18.22
CA PRO A 36 12.06 -1.18 17.95
C PRO A 36 11.11 -2.35 18.16
N GLU A 37 10.00 -2.12 18.86
CA GLU A 37 8.99 -3.16 19.08
C GLU A 37 8.04 -3.32 17.91
N LYS A 38 8.01 -2.36 16.99
CA LYS A 38 7.13 -2.43 15.82
C LYS A 38 7.83 -3.13 14.67
N PRO A 39 7.18 -4.11 14.04
CA PRO A 39 7.81 -4.86 12.95
C PRO A 39 7.87 -4.07 11.65
N ALA A 40 8.69 -4.54 10.73
CA ALA A 40 8.67 -4.03 9.36
C ALA A 40 7.32 -4.35 8.73
N VAL A 41 6.90 -3.51 7.78
CA VAL A 41 5.64 -3.72 7.05
C VAL A 41 5.73 -4.98 6.20
N SER A 42 6.92 -5.32 5.75
CA SER A 42 7.19 -6.48 4.90
C SER A 42 8.64 -6.89 5.04
N LEU A 43 8.93 -8.17 4.78
CA LEU A 43 10.30 -8.68 4.77
C LEU A 43 11.16 -8.02 3.70
N THR A 44 10.54 -7.54 2.62
CA THR A 44 11.24 -6.88 1.53
C THR A 44 11.47 -5.39 1.78
N MET A 45 10.89 -4.85 2.84
CA MET A 45 11.06 -3.44 3.22
C MET A 45 11.39 -3.35 4.72
N PRO A 46 12.56 -3.90 5.13
CA PRO A 46 12.94 -3.88 6.55
C PRO A 46 13.16 -2.47 7.07
N LYS A 47 13.06 -2.30 8.38
CA LYS A 47 13.21 -1.00 9.04
C LYS A 47 14.67 -0.54 9.15
N SER A 48 15.59 -1.20 8.48
CA SER A 48 16.96 -0.72 8.34
C SER A 48 17.05 0.50 7.43
N LYS A 49 15.98 0.77 6.68
CA LYS A 49 15.88 1.90 5.76
C LYS A 49 14.48 2.49 5.90
N LYS A 50 14.40 3.81 6.00
CA LYS A 50 13.13 4.48 6.23
C LYS A 50 12.30 4.65 4.96
N ARG A 51 12.94 4.82 3.82
CA ARG A 51 12.28 5.13 2.55
C ARG A 51 12.71 4.17 1.45
N TYR A 52 11.72 3.71 0.68
CA TYR A 52 11.92 2.81 -0.44
C TYR A 52 11.32 3.41 -1.69
N GLU A 53 11.97 3.21 -2.84
CA GLU A 53 11.52 3.69 -4.13
C GLU A 53 11.51 2.54 -5.13
N ALA A 54 10.58 2.59 -6.08
CA ALA A 54 10.46 1.57 -7.12
C ALA A 54 9.81 2.17 -8.37
N ASP A 55 10.03 1.54 -9.50
CA ASP A 55 9.43 1.94 -10.77
C ASP A 55 8.08 1.27 -11.02
N HIS A 56 7.62 0.47 -10.06
CA HIS A 56 6.31 -0.19 -10.09
C HIS A 56 5.79 -0.33 -8.67
N LEU A 57 4.52 -0.69 -8.53
CA LEU A 57 3.93 -0.89 -7.20
C LEU A 57 4.69 -2.03 -6.49
N PHE A 58 5.08 -1.79 -5.25
CA PHE A 58 5.82 -2.78 -4.47
C PHE A 58 5.06 -4.10 -4.39
N PRO A 59 5.73 -5.24 -4.56
CA PRO A 59 5.07 -6.55 -4.52
C PRO A 59 4.21 -6.77 -3.28
N PHE A 60 4.65 -6.29 -2.12
CA PHE A 60 3.87 -6.42 -0.89
C PHE A 60 2.48 -5.80 -1.06
N PHE A 61 2.41 -4.59 -1.60
CA PHE A 61 1.14 -3.89 -1.78
C PHE A 61 0.33 -4.49 -2.92
N PHE A 62 1.00 -4.89 -4.00
CA PHE A 62 0.32 -5.57 -5.10
C PHE A 62 -0.38 -6.84 -4.63
N ASN A 63 0.25 -7.58 -3.71
CA ASN A 63 -0.32 -8.83 -3.19
C ASN A 63 -1.51 -8.63 -2.27
N LEU A 64 -1.82 -7.40 -1.88
CA LEU A 64 -3.05 -7.11 -1.14
C LEU A 64 -4.26 -7.00 -2.06
N LEU A 65 -4.05 -6.90 -3.37
CA LEU A 65 -5.14 -6.87 -4.34
C LEU A 65 -5.76 -8.25 -4.49
N SER A 66 -7.06 -8.26 -4.81
CA SER A 66 -7.74 -9.49 -5.20
C SER A 66 -7.14 -10.02 -6.50
N GLU A 67 -7.12 -11.33 -6.67
CA GLU A 67 -6.52 -11.96 -7.83
C GLU A 67 -7.57 -12.35 -8.87
N GLY A 68 -7.11 -12.42 -10.12
CA GLY A 68 -7.83 -13.02 -11.24
C GLY A 68 -9.23 -12.44 -11.43
N VAL A 69 -10.23 -13.30 -11.40
CA VAL A 69 -11.62 -12.94 -11.68
C VAL A 69 -12.15 -11.91 -10.70
N ASN A 70 -11.76 -12.00 -9.43
CA ASN A 70 -12.23 -11.04 -8.42
C ASN A 70 -11.71 -9.64 -8.71
N ARG A 71 -10.46 -9.51 -9.15
CA ARG A 71 -9.90 -8.20 -9.51
C ARG A 71 -10.61 -7.62 -10.73
N LYS A 72 -10.92 -8.46 -11.72
CA LYS A 72 -11.68 -8.02 -12.90
C LYS A 72 -13.07 -7.55 -12.53
N LEU A 73 -13.73 -8.29 -11.63
CA LEU A 73 -15.05 -7.92 -11.16
C LEU A 73 -15.02 -6.59 -10.41
N GLN A 74 -14.06 -6.41 -9.52
CA GLN A 74 -13.87 -5.16 -8.77
C GLN A 74 -13.62 -3.99 -9.71
N SER A 75 -12.75 -4.19 -10.70
CA SER A 75 -12.47 -3.17 -11.73
C SER A 75 -13.74 -2.72 -12.40
N ARG A 76 -14.58 -3.65 -12.81
CA ARG A 76 -15.84 -3.37 -13.48
C ARG A 76 -16.82 -2.63 -12.57
N LEU A 77 -17.01 -3.12 -11.37
CA LEU A 77 -17.95 -2.53 -10.41
C LEU A 77 -17.55 -1.13 -9.97
N LEU A 78 -16.26 -0.90 -9.79
CA LEU A 78 -15.71 0.37 -9.32
C LEU A 78 -15.40 1.32 -10.46
N LYS A 79 -15.48 0.85 -11.71
CA LYS A 79 -15.14 1.61 -12.92
C LYS A 79 -13.69 2.12 -12.87
N ILE A 80 -12.79 1.28 -12.39
CA ILE A 80 -11.35 1.55 -12.34
C ILE A 80 -10.68 0.54 -13.27
N ASP A 81 -9.73 1.01 -14.09
CA ASP A 81 -8.98 0.12 -14.98
C ASP A 81 -8.31 -0.99 -14.19
N GLU A 82 -8.43 -2.23 -14.68
CA GLU A 82 -7.87 -3.42 -14.05
C GLU A 82 -6.35 -3.31 -13.85
N GLU A 83 -5.67 -2.58 -14.71
CA GLU A 83 -4.22 -2.38 -14.62
C GLU A 83 -3.84 -1.15 -13.78
N ASN A 84 -4.80 -0.40 -13.32
CA ASN A 84 -4.57 0.72 -12.41
C ASN A 84 -4.53 0.18 -10.99
N TYR A 85 -3.45 -0.52 -10.65
CA TYR A 85 -3.33 -1.25 -9.39
C TYR A 85 -3.39 -0.34 -8.16
N PHE A 86 -2.82 0.85 -8.26
CA PHE A 86 -2.80 1.78 -7.14
C PHE A 86 -4.22 2.23 -6.77
N ASP A 87 -5.01 2.65 -7.75
CA ASP A 87 -6.37 3.09 -7.50
C ASP A 87 -7.27 1.95 -7.03
N LEU A 88 -7.08 0.74 -7.59
CA LEU A 88 -7.79 -0.44 -7.11
C LEU A 88 -7.44 -0.74 -5.66
N LEU A 89 -6.16 -0.64 -5.31
CA LEU A 89 -5.70 -0.87 -3.96
C LEU A 89 -6.34 0.12 -2.99
N LEU A 90 -6.35 1.41 -3.33
CA LEU A 90 -6.98 2.42 -2.49
C LEU A 90 -8.48 2.18 -2.32
N ALA A 91 -9.14 1.69 -3.36
CA ALA A 91 -10.58 1.45 -3.31
C ALA A 91 -10.96 0.20 -2.53
N THR A 92 -10.08 -0.80 -2.47
CA THR A 92 -10.41 -2.12 -1.91
C THR A 92 -9.72 -2.44 -0.60
N ALA A 93 -8.63 -1.76 -0.24
CA ALA A 93 -7.84 -2.05 0.96
C ALA A 93 -8.14 -1.11 2.13
N GLN A 94 -9.32 -0.49 2.15
CA GLN A 94 -9.71 0.42 3.23
C GLN A 94 -10.25 -0.32 4.45
N THR A 95 -10.59 -1.58 4.30
CA THR A 95 -11.06 -2.43 5.37
C THR A 95 -10.21 -3.68 5.38
N ASP A 96 -10.77 -4.81 5.73
CA ASP A 96 -10.04 -6.06 5.93
C ASP A 96 -9.17 -6.46 4.75
N THR A 97 -7.89 -6.64 5.03
CA THR A 97 -6.93 -7.23 4.09
C THR A 97 -6.14 -8.31 4.82
N ILE A 98 -5.26 -8.99 4.07
CA ILE A 98 -4.35 -9.98 4.64
C ILE A 98 -3.37 -9.27 5.58
N GLY A 99 -3.18 -9.79 6.79
CA GLY A 99 -2.20 -9.27 7.74
C GLY A 99 -2.62 -7.98 8.44
N ALA A 100 -3.91 -7.68 8.45
CA ALA A 100 -4.47 -6.51 9.13
C ALA A 100 -3.94 -5.16 8.60
N ILE A 101 -3.42 -5.16 7.38
CA ILE A 101 -2.96 -3.94 6.71
C ILE A 101 -4.14 -3.29 6.00
N THR A 102 -4.31 -1.99 6.23
CA THR A 102 -5.32 -1.20 5.51
C THR A 102 -4.66 0.04 4.92
N LEU A 103 -5.22 0.55 3.83
CA LEU A 103 -4.75 1.77 3.21
C LEU A 103 -5.92 2.73 3.08
N LYS A 104 -5.65 4.00 3.40
CA LYS A 104 -6.66 5.06 3.25
C LYS A 104 -6.05 6.21 2.48
N PRO A 105 -6.80 6.82 1.54
CA PRO A 105 -6.29 7.97 0.81
C PRO A 105 -5.82 9.06 1.77
N LYS A 106 -4.67 9.65 1.45
CA LYS A 106 -4.13 10.76 2.21
C LYS A 106 -4.39 12.04 1.44
N ASN A 107 -5.05 12.96 2.09
CA ASN A 107 -5.34 14.27 1.49
C ASN A 107 -4.27 15.29 1.83
#